data_cc3d6e9deb984359a717edecebe92e51
#
_entry.id   cc3d6e9deb984359a717edecebe92e51
#
_cell.length_a   1.000
_cell.length_b   1.000
_cell.length_c   1.000
_cell.angle_alpha   90.00
_cell.angle_beta   90.00
_cell.angle_gamma   90.00
#
_symmetry.space_group_name_H-M   'P 1'
#
loop_
_entity.id
_entity.type
_entity.pdbx_description
1 polymer ?
#
loop_
_entity_poly.entity_id
_entity_poly.type
_entity_poly.pdbx_seq_one_letter_code
_entity_poly.pdbx_strand_id
1 'polypeptide(L)'
;HIKDIGTSKEITDLAKKSGAQVAMLRLESQFRCNGSDGYLSWLDNTLQIANTANIKLSGDTFDFRVFDDPNELRREIEKKNQHNNKSRMVAGYCWDWESANNPQSMDVKIPEHNFAMRWNLKNDGSNWIIAPDSVSEIGCIHTCQGLELDYVGVVVGPDIRFEDGKIVTDFNDRSKMDQSLKGIRSIFKENPKEALETADRIIKNTYRTLMTRGMKGCWVYFCDKPLAEHFRMQMELSSEKSVPEEIIDLNPRIEPDVIESAKFIDFLPFYTIKAACGKFGEGEEAQVSGWVRADGLGKLNKNMFVVRASGKSMEPRITDGSLCVFRANVVGSRNNKIVLVQHHSLFDPDHSGNFTIKTYTSEKAYDQDTGEWIHEKIVLKPLNSDYEPIILAEDDNYQVVGELVGVL
;
A
#
# COMPACT_ATOMS: atom_id res chain seq x y z
N HIS A 1 -5.45 -22.50 2.33
CA HIS A 1 -5.20 -23.94 2.46
C HIS A 1 -4.04 -24.37 1.58
N ILE A 2 -3.08 -25.14 2.12
CA ILE A 2 -1.88 -25.55 1.37
C ILE A 2 -2.23 -26.50 0.21
N LYS A 3 -3.32 -27.25 0.30
CA LYS A 3 -3.68 -28.28 -0.68
C LYS A 3 -5.00 -28.04 -1.43
N ASP A 4 -5.83 -27.12 -0.97
CA ASP A 4 -7.22 -27.05 -1.44
C ASP A 4 -7.49 -25.94 -2.47
N ILE A 5 -6.62 -24.96 -2.62
CA ILE A 5 -6.88 -23.79 -3.48
C ILE A 5 -5.82 -23.62 -4.58
N GLY A 6 -4.63 -24.17 -4.42
CA GLY A 6 -3.54 -23.98 -5.37
C GLY A 6 -3.01 -22.54 -5.42
N THR A 7 -1.86 -22.35 -6.01
CA THR A 7 -1.31 -21.02 -6.33
C THR A 7 -1.97 -20.46 -7.60
N SER A 8 -1.90 -19.15 -7.81
CA SER A 8 -2.35 -18.51 -9.06
C SER A 8 -1.75 -19.18 -10.31
N LYS A 9 -0.51 -19.65 -10.18
CA LYS A 9 0.18 -20.38 -11.25
C LYS A 9 -0.47 -21.74 -11.51
N GLU A 10 -0.70 -22.55 -10.45
CA GLU A 10 -1.34 -23.86 -10.58
C GLU A 10 -2.77 -23.75 -11.14
N ILE A 11 -3.54 -22.77 -10.67
CA ILE A 11 -4.89 -22.49 -11.21
C ILE A 11 -4.80 -22.12 -12.69
N THR A 12 -3.86 -21.26 -13.07
CA THR A 12 -3.64 -20.87 -14.47
C THR A 12 -3.22 -22.05 -15.33
N ASP A 13 -2.32 -22.90 -14.83
CA ASP A 13 -1.82 -24.06 -15.56
C ASP A 13 -2.93 -25.12 -15.73
N LEU A 14 -3.75 -25.36 -14.72
CA LEU A 14 -4.92 -26.23 -14.80
C LEU A 14 -5.98 -25.71 -15.79
N ALA A 15 -6.29 -24.42 -15.72
CA ALA A 15 -7.24 -23.79 -16.63
C ALA A 15 -6.77 -23.88 -18.10
N LYS A 16 -5.49 -23.60 -18.37
CA LYS A 16 -4.90 -23.75 -19.72
C LYS A 16 -4.94 -25.21 -20.21
N LYS A 17 -4.65 -26.18 -19.34
CA LYS A 17 -4.74 -27.61 -19.67
C LYS A 17 -6.16 -28.04 -20.03
N SER A 18 -7.19 -27.40 -19.48
CA SER A 18 -8.60 -27.66 -19.82
C SER A 18 -9.07 -26.86 -21.03
N GLY A 19 -8.20 -26.13 -21.72
CA GLY A 19 -8.54 -25.34 -22.90
C GLY A 19 -9.18 -23.98 -22.59
N ALA A 20 -9.20 -23.54 -21.33
CA ALA A 20 -9.77 -22.26 -20.96
C ALA A 20 -8.85 -21.09 -21.30
N GLN A 21 -9.45 -19.97 -21.72
CA GLN A 21 -8.74 -18.69 -21.80
C GLN A 21 -8.61 -18.10 -20.41
N VAL A 22 -7.38 -17.73 -20.01
CA VAL A 22 -7.09 -17.19 -18.68
C VAL A 22 -6.75 -15.71 -18.80
N ALA A 23 -7.53 -14.84 -18.17
CA ALA A 23 -7.23 -13.44 -17.94
C ALA A 23 -6.82 -13.23 -16.48
N MET A 24 -5.65 -12.67 -16.24
CA MET A 24 -5.21 -12.28 -14.89
C MET A 24 -5.51 -10.80 -14.67
N LEU A 25 -6.45 -10.53 -13.78
CA LEU A 25 -6.75 -9.17 -13.33
C LEU A 25 -6.08 -8.95 -11.98
N ARG A 26 -5.42 -7.82 -11.82
CA ARG A 26 -4.92 -7.34 -10.52
C ARG A 26 -5.84 -6.25 -10.01
N LEU A 27 -6.17 -6.32 -8.73
CA LEU A 27 -6.81 -5.19 -8.06
C LEU A 27 -5.76 -4.08 -7.93
N GLU A 28 -5.95 -3.00 -8.66
CA GLU A 28 -5.04 -1.84 -8.65
C GLU A 28 -5.37 -0.84 -7.53
N SER A 29 -6.59 -0.89 -6.99
CA SER A 29 -7.02 0.02 -5.92
C SER A 29 -7.04 -0.69 -4.58
N GLN A 30 -6.35 -0.12 -3.58
CA GLN A 30 -6.34 -0.59 -2.22
C GLN A 30 -7.29 0.27 -1.38
N PHE A 31 -8.39 -0.32 -0.93
CA PHE A 31 -9.36 0.36 -0.05
C PHE A 31 -9.10 0.10 1.44
N ARG A 32 -8.25 -0.89 1.78
CA ARG A 32 -7.91 -1.21 3.16
C ARG A 32 -6.98 -0.16 3.75
N CYS A 33 -6.99 -0.05 5.08
CA CYS A 33 -6.13 0.89 5.80
C CYS A 33 -6.27 2.33 5.28
N ASN A 34 -7.51 2.72 4.94
CA ASN A 34 -7.85 4.04 4.40
C ASN A 34 -7.06 4.41 3.12
N GLY A 35 -6.74 3.41 2.31
CA GLY A 35 -5.96 3.60 1.07
C GLY A 35 -4.47 3.89 1.30
N SER A 36 -3.94 3.64 2.50
CA SER A 36 -2.52 3.87 2.81
C SER A 36 -1.61 2.82 2.18
N ASP A 37 -1.19 3.06 0.93
CA ASP A 37 -0.17 2.23 0.27
C ASP A 37 1.16 2.26 1.03
N GLY A 38 1.46 3.37 1.71
CA GLY A 38 2.65 3.53 2.56
C GLY A 38 2.66 2.54 3.72
N TYR A 39 1.53 2.39 4.43
CA TYR A 39 1.41 1.43 5.52
C TYR A 39 1.61 -0.02 5.07
N LEU A 40 1.01 -0.41 3.95
CA LEU A 40 1.13 -1.77 3.43
C LEU A 40 2.55 -2.09 2.99
N SER A 41 3.18 -1.15 2.28
CA SER A 41 4.57 -1.28 1.85
C SER A 41 5.53 -1.33 3.04
N TRP A 42 5.31 -0.48 4.05
CA TRP A 42 6.06 -0.50 5.31
C TRP A 42 5.88 -1.83 6.05
N LEU A 43 4.66 -2.33 6.15
CA LEU A 43 4.36 -3.60 6.81
C LEU A 43 5.01 -4.79 6.10
N ASP A 44 4.94 -4.84 4.75
CA ASP A 44 5.57 -5.89 3.95
C ASP A 44 7.09 -5.89 4.11
N ASN A 45 7.71 -4.72 4.19
CA ASN A 45 9.14 -4.58 4.46
C ASN A 45 9.48 -4.96 5.89
N THR A 46 8.72 -4.48 6.89
CA THR A 46 8.94 -4.77 8.31
C THR A 46 8.79 -6.26 8.62
N LEU A 47 7.80 -6.93 8.03
CA LEU A 47 7.62 -8.39 8.13
C LEU A 47 8.60 -9.19 7.24
N GLN A 48 9.48 -8.53 6.50
CA GLN A 48 10.39 -9.16 5.54
C GLN A 48 9.68 -10.11 4.55
N ILE A 49 8.49 -9.71 4.10
CA ILE A 49 7.73 -10.41 3.05
C ILE A 49 8.24 -9.98 1.67
N ALA A 50 8.46 -8.68 1.49
CA ALA A 50 8.98 -8.10 0.26
C ALA A 50 9.80 -6.85 0.58
N ASN A 51 10.90 -6.66 -0.15
CA ASN A 51 11.61 -5.38 -0.13
C ASN A 51 10.80 -4.37 -0.92
N THR A 52 10.32 -3.34 -0.25
CA THR A 52 9.56 -2.26 -0.86
C THR A 52 10.38 -0.98 -0.87
N ALA A 53 10.30 -0.21 -1.94
CA ALA A 53 11.02 1.07 -2.07
C ALA A 53 10.47 2.14 -1.11
N ASN A 54 9.22 2.04 -0.71
CA ASN A 54 8.58 2.97 0.22
C ASN A 54 8.49 2.33 1.61
N ILE A 55 9.44 2.67 2.48
CA ILE A 55 9.54 2.19 3.87
C ILE A 55 8.97 3.19 4.89
N LYS A 56 8.37 4.30 4.43
CA LYS A 56 7.87 5.35 5.32
C LYS A 56 6.41 5.09 5.69
N LEU A 57 6.17 4.99 6.99
CA LEU A 57 4.84 5.05 7.56
C LEU A 57 4.41 6.52 7.57
N SER A 58 3.48 6.92 6.70
CA SER A 58 2.94 8.28 6.71
C SER A 58 2.10 8.46 7.98
N GLY A 59 2.68 9.08 9.02
CA GLY A 59 2.12 9.17 10.35
C GLY A 59 0.76 9.89 10.46
N ASP A 60 0.35 10.62 9.43
CA ASP A 60 -0.88 11.41 9.43
C ASP A 60 -2.12 10.62 8.96
N THR A 61 -1.94 9.43 8.38
CA THR A 61 -3.05 8.70 7.73
C THR A 61 -3.44 7.40 8.41
N PHE A 62 -2.56 6.78 9.21
CA PHE A 62 -2.82 5.48 9.84
C PHE A 62 -2.17 5.37 11.22
N ASP A 63 -2.98 5.10 12.27
CA ASP A 63 -2.55 5.02 13.66
C ASP A 63 -1.99 3.62 13.97
N PHE A 64 -0.66 3.45 13.87
CA PHE A 64 0.02 2.21 14.27
C PHE A 64 0.71 2.38 15.61
N ARG A 65 0.51 1.43 16.55
CA ARG A 65 1.12 1.46 17.89
C ARG A 65 1.57 0.07 18.33
N VAL A 66 2.66 0.04 19.10
CA VAL A 66 3.16 -1.17 19.78
C VAL A 66 2.98 -1.02 21.28
N PHE A 67 2.35 -2.00 21.91
CA PHE A 67 2.07 -2.06 23.33
C PHE A 67 2.95 -3.07 24.04
N ASP A 68 3.36 -2.76 25.28
CA ASP A 68 4.14 -3.67 26.13
C ASP A 68 3.26 -4.56 27.01
N ASP A 69 2.00 -4.15 27.24
CA ASP A 69 1.02 -4.89 28.02
C ASP A 69 -0.23 -5.20 27.18
N PRO A 70 -0.56 -6.48 26.95
CA PRO A 70 -1.73 -6.86 26.17
C PRO A 70 -3.06 -6.47 26.87
N ASN A 71 -3.05 -6.27 28.21
CA ASN A 71 -4.21 -5.74 28.92
C ASN A 71 -4.44 -4.26 28.62
N GLU A 72 -3.37 -3.49 28.45
CA GLU A 72 -3.49 -2.10 28.02
C GLU A 72 -4.02 -2.01 26.60
N LEU A 73 -3.47 -2.79 25.68
CA LEU A 73 -3.97 -2.90 24.32
C LEU A 73 -5.47 -3.23 24.31
N ARG A 74 -5.89 -4.22 25.08
CA ARG A 74 -7.30 -4.60 25.21
C ARG A 74 -8.16 -3.43 25.68
N ARG A 75 -7.79 -2.75 26.77
CA ARG A 75 -8.54 -1.60 27.31
C ARG A 75 -8.70 -0.48 26.29
N GLU A 76 -7.65 -0.19 25.53
CA GLU A 76 -7.70 0.86 24.53
C GLU A 76 -8.58 0.46 23.31
N ILE A 77 -8.57 -0.80 22.90
CA ILE A 77 -9.50 -1.31 21.87
C ILE A 77 -10.95 -1.29 22.36
N GLU A 78 -11.20 -1.68 23.62
CA GLU A 78 -12.54 -1.60 24.22
C GLU A 78 -13.06 -0.15 24.26
N LYS A 79 -12.21 0.84 24.59
CA LYS A 79 -12.56 2.27 24.51
C LYS A 79 -12.91 2.71 23.10
N LYS A 80 -12.11 2.31 22.10
CA LYS A 80 -12.42 2.61 20.68
C LYS A 80 -13.74 1.99 20.26
N ASN A 81 -14.01 0.77 20.72
CA ASN A 81 -15.24 0.05 20.39
C ASN A 81 -16.52 0.72 20.90
N GLN A 82 -16.46 1.44 22.04
CA GLN A 82 -17.60 2.16 22.61
C GLN A 82 -18.18 3.22 21.66
N HIS A 83 -17.38 3.74 20.71
CA HIS A 83 -17.84 4.79 19.80
C HIS A 83 -18.81 4.28 18.72
N ASN A 84 -18.55 3.10 18.16
CA ASN A 84 -19.29 2.64 16.99
C ASN A 84 -19.32 1.12 16.80
N ASN A 85 -18.89 0.36 17.80
CA ASN A 85 -18.82 -1.11 17.75
C ASN A 85 -17.96 -1.68 16.58
N LYS A 86 -16.92 -0.94 16.13
CA LYS A 86 -16.05 -1.34 15.02
C LYS A 86 -14.58 -1.52 15.43
N SER A 87 -14.34 -2.01 16.64
CA SER A 87 -12.97 -2.29 17.10
C SER A 87 -12.92 -3.64 17.80
N ARG A 88 -11.94 -4.49 17.45
CA ARG A 88 -11.83 -5.84 18.00
C ARG A 88 -10.39 -6.25 18.22
N MET A 89 -10.21 -7.16 19.19
CA MET A 89 -8.97 -7.90 19.37
C MET A 89 -8.91 -9.09 18.41
N VAL A 90 -7.74 -9.35 17.85
CA VAL A 90 -7.46 -10.54 17.03
C VAL A 90 -6.08 -11.11 17.38
N ALA A 91 -5.86 -12.40 17.15
CA ALA A 91 -4.57 -13.02 17.43
C ALA A 91 -4.16 -14.02 16.34
N GLY A 92 -2.83 -14.29 16.29
CA GLY A 92 -2.29 -15.45 15.59
C GLY A 92 -2.82 -16.75 16.22
N TYR A 93 -3.05 -17.76 15.41
CA TYR A 93 -3.67 -19.00 15.88
C TYR A 93 -2.63 -19.92 16.55
N CYS A 94 -2.03 -19.44 17.67
CA CYS A 94 -1.01 -20.12 18.44
C CYS A 94 -1.57 -20.92 19.63
N TRP A 95 -2.79 -20.62 20.06
CA TRP A 95 -3.44 -21.23 21.22
C TRP A 95 -4.57 -22.14 20.79
N ASP A 96 -4.70 -23.29 21.47
CA ASP A 96 -5.77 -24.24 21.20
C ASP A 96 -7.13 -23.67 21.60
N TRP A 97 -8.20 -24.10 20.95
CA TRP A 97 -9.55 -23.60 21.18
C TRP A 97 -10.28 -24.46 22.21
N GLU A 98 -9.92 -24.32 23.46
CA GLU A 98 -10.53 -25.04 24.59
C GLU A 98 -11.98 -24.59 24.82
N SER A 99 -12.27 -23.30 24.68
CA SER A 99 -13.60 -22.69 24.87
C SER A 99 -14.63 -23.23 23.87
N ALA A 100 -14.23 -23.84 22.78
CA ALA A 100 -15.13 -24.49 21.83
C ALA A 100 -15.96 -25.63 22.48
N ASN A 101 -15.39 -26.28 23.50
CA ASN A 101 -16.04 -27.38 24.23
C ASN A 101 -16.38 -27.01 25.67
N ASN A 102 -15.71 -26.01 26.23
CA ASN A 102 -15.95 -25.46 27.57
C ASN A 102 -15.99 -23.92 27.51
N PRO A 103 -17.17 -23.33 27.37
CA PRO A 103 -17.31 -21.87 27.22
C PRO A 103 -16.76 -21.03 28.39
N GLN A 104 -16.42 -21.62 29.52
CA GLN A 104 -15.79 -20.94 30.64
C GLN A 104 -14.26 -20.89 30.54
N SER A 105 -13.67 -21.68 29.66
CA SER A 105 -12.21 -21.67 29.45
C SER A 105 -11.75 -20.40 28.74
N MET A 106 -10.54 -19.97 29.10
CA MET A 106 -9.80 -18.94 28.39
C MET A 106 -8.78 -19.62 27.48
N ASP A 107 -8.68 -19.18 26.25
CA ASP A 107 -7.84 -19.80 25.23
C ASP A 107 -6.50 -19.09 25.08
N VAL A 108 -6.54 -17.81 24.70
CA VAL A 108 -5.35 -16.98 24.50
C VAL A 108 -4.86 -16.51 25.86
N LYS A 109 -3.74 -17.11 26.32
CA LYS A 109 -3.17 -16.85 27.65
C LYS A 109 -1.74 -16.33 27.50
N ILE A 110 -1.44 -15.23 28.19
CA ILE A 110 -0.11 -14.65 28.31
C ILE A 110 0.17 -14.49 29.81
N PRO A 111 0.73 -15.55 30.45
CA PRO A 111 0.85 -15.65 31.90
C PRO A 111 1.65 -14.51 32.55
N GLU A 112 2.71 -14.05 31.90
CA GLU A 112 3.59 -12.98 32.36
C GLU A 112 2.87 -11.63 32.56
N HIS A 113 1.74 -11.43 31.86
CA HIS A 113 0.89 -10.25 31.98
C HIS A 113 -0.45 -10.54 32.67
N ASN A 114 -0.65 -11.77 33.16
CA ASN A 114 -1.94 -12.23 33.66
C ASN A 114 -3.10 -11.92 32.66
N PHE A 115 -2.78 -12.01 31.37
CA PHE A 115 -3.74 -11.76 30.28
C PHE A 115 -4.40 -13.07 29.88
N ALA A 116 -5.74 -13.02 29.73
CA ALA A 116 -6.50 -14.13 29.19
C ALA A 116 -7.73 -13.65 28.44
N MET A 117 -7.96 -14.18 27.26
CA MET A 117 -9.18 -14.00 26.47
C MET A 117 -9.59 -15.33 25.84
N ARG A 118 -10.87 -15.50 25.57
CA ARG A 118 -11.37 -16.65 24.81
C ARG A 118 -11.50 -16.30 23.34
N TRP A 119 -11.36 -17.33 22.50
CA TRP A 119 -11.63 -17.21 21.08
C TRP A 119 -13.12 -16.87 20.85
N ASN A 120 -13.40 -16.30 19.70
CA ASN A 120 -14.77 -16.04 19.25
C ASN A 120 -15.65 -17.32 19.32
N LEU A 121 -16.85 -17.20 19.86
CA LEU A 121 -17.77 -18.33 20.01
C LEU A 121 -18.30 -18.78 18.64
N LYS A 122 -18.52 -20.10 18.51
CA LYS A 122 -19.04 -20.71 17.27
C LYS A 122 -20.41 -20.17 16.87
N ASN A 123 -21.21 -19.74 17.84
CA ASN A 123 -22.60 -19.29 17.60
C ASN A 123 -22.68 -17.94 16.90
N ASP A 124 -21.64 -17.10 16.99
CA ASP A 124 -21.63 -15.78 16.36
C ASP A 124 -21.28 -15.83 14.86
N GLY A 125 -20.58 -16.86 14.44
CA GLY A 125 -20.27 -17.11 13.02
C GLY A 125 -19.76 -15.87 12.28
N SER A 126 -20.41 -15.56 11.15
CA SER A 126 -20.11 -14.36 10.35
C SER A 126 -20.56 -13.04 11.00
N ASN A 127 -21.38 -13.11 12.05
CA ASN A 127 -21.90 -11.94 12.75
C ASN A 127 -21.03 -11.49 13.94
N TRP A 128 -19.96 -12.21 14.23
CA TRP A 128 -19.08 -11.92 15.38
C TRP A 128 -18.69 -10.45 15.50
N ILE A 129 -18.35 -9.81 14.37
CA ILE A 129 -17.87 -8.44 14.38
C ILE A 129 -18.93 -7.40 14.77
N ILE A 130 -20.21 -7.71 14.52
CA ILE A 130 -21.35 -6.82 14.83
C ILE A 130 -22.04 -7.18 16.14
N ALA A 131 -21.76 -8.37 16.70
CA ALA A 131 -22.33 -8.80 17.96
C ALA A 131 -21.80 -7.89 19.10
N PRO A 132 -22.68 -7.28 19.93
CA PRO A 132 -22.28 -6.30 20.93
C PRO A 132 -21.26 -6.84 21.94
N ASP A 133 -21.44 -8.09 22.38
CA ASP A 133 -20.61 -8.70 23.43
C ASP A 133 -19.29 -9.29 22.91
N SER A 134 -19.13 -9.36 21.60
CA SER A 134 -17.93 -9.96 20.96
C SER A 134 -16.65 -9.14 21.16
N VAL A 135 -16.74 -7.92 21.66
CA VAL A 135 -15.56 -7.14 22.07
C VAL A 135 -14.77 -7.81 23.21
N SER A 136 -15.44 -8.64 24.01
CA SER A 136 -14.81 -9.43 25.10
C SER A 136 -14.07 -10.67 24.59
N GLU A 137 -14.19 -10.99 23.30
CA GLU A 137 -13.60 -12.15 22.64
C GLU A 137 -12.47 -11.72 21.72
N ILE A 138 -11.60 -12.68 21.37
CA ILE A 138 -10.51 -12.47 20.43
C ILE A 138 -10.79 -13.25 19.15
N GLY A 139 -10.66 -12.59 17.98
CA GLY A 139 -10.85 -13.22 16.69
C GLY A 139 -9.57 -13.85 16.15
N CYS A 140 -9.70 -14.83 15.27
CA CYS A 140 -8.58 -15.40 14.51
C CYS A 140 -8.63 -14.99 13.02
N ILE A 141 -7.65 -15.43 12.26
CA ILE A 141 -7.58 -15.14 10.81
C ILE A 141 -8.85 -15.57 10.05
N HIS A 142 -9.48 -16.68 10.46
CA HIS A 142 -10.68 -17.19 9.81
C HIS A 142 -11.93 -16.35 10.13
N THR A 143 -12.00 -15.78 11.34
CA THR A 143 -13.10 -14.92 11.77
C THR A 143 -13.06 -13.55 11.11
N CYS A 144 -11.85 -13.05 10.80
CA CYS A 144 -11.65 -11.69 10.32
C CYS A 144 -11.66 -11.58 8.78
N GLN A 145 -11.84 -12.68 8.05
CA GLN A 145 -11.89 -12.63 6.59
C GLN A 145 -13.14 -11.89 6.10
N GLY A 146 -12.94 -10.93 5.21
CA GLY A 146 -14.03 -10.18 4.60
C GLY A 146 -14.60 -9.04 5.44
N LEU A 147 -14.06 -8.79 6.64
CA LEU A 147 -14.54 -7.78 7.58
C LEU A 147 -13.60 -6.58 7.67
N GLU A 148 -14.16 -5.40 7.89
CA GLU A 148 -13.46 -4.14 8.09
C GLU A 148 -13.76 -3.59 9.49
N LEU A 149 -12.69 -3.24 10.20
CA LEU A 149 -12.73 -2.61 11.51
C LEU A 149 -12.20 -1.18 11.42
N ASP A 150 -12.64 -0.29 12.28
CA ASP A 150 -11.99 1.01 12.42
C ASP A 150 -10.61 0.84 13.06
N TYR A 151 -10.55 0.11 14.17
CA TYR A 151 -9.30 -0.23 14.87
C TYR A 151 -9.21 -1.74 15.10
N VAL A 152 -8.02 -2.26 14.94
CA VAL A 152 -7.71 -3.65 15.26
C VAL A 152 -6.59 -3.73 16.30
N GLY A 153 -6.81 -4.51 17.37
CA GLY A 153 -5.77 -4.88 18.33
C GLY A 153 -5.25 -6.26 18.02
N VAL A 154 -3.97 -6.40 17.67
CA VAL A 154 -3.38 -7.67 17.24
C VAL A 154 -2.46 -8.23 18.31
N VAL A 155 -2.70 -9.45 18.74
CA VAL A 155 -1.75 -10.22 19.55
C VAL A 155 -0.94 -11.13 18.64
N VAL A 156 0.35 -10.81 18.52
CA VAL A 156 1.32 -11.63 17.76
C VAL A 156 1.87 -12.71 18.68
N GLY A 157 1.68 -13.96 18.28
CA GLY A 157 2.04 -15.13 19.06
C GLY A 157 3.52 -15.49 18.99
N PRO A 158 3.93 -16.60 19.67
CA PRO A 158 5.32 -17.05 19.69
C PRO A 158 5.79 -17.69 18.37
N ASP A 159 4.89 -17.92 17.42
CA ASP A 159 5.16 -18.53 16.12
C ASP A 159 5.97 -17.65 15.16
N ILE A 160 6.26 -16.41 15.55
CA ILE A 160 7.08 -15.45 14.80
C ILE A 160 7.97 -14.66 15.76
N ARG A 161 9.25 -14.58 15.47
CA ARG A 161 10.29 -13.98 16.32
C ARG A 161 11.26 -13.17 15.48
N PHE A 162 12.06 -12.32 16.12
CA PHE A 162 13.16 -11.59 15.49
C PHE A 162 14.50 -12.06 16.06
N GLU A 163 15.30 -12.72 15.24
CA GLU A 163 16.59 -13.30 15.61
C GLU A 163 17.64 -12.92 14.57
N ASP A 164 18.79 -12.43 15.00
CA ASP A 164 19.96 -12.08 14.15
C ASP A 164 19.61 -11.23 12.92
N GLY A 165 18.75 -10.21 13.09
CA GLY A 165 18.35 -9.30 12.02
C GLY A 165 17.29 -9.87 11.07
N LYS A 166 16.72 -11.05 11.37
CA LYS A 166 15.74 -11.72 10.53
C LYS A 166 14.48 -12.06 11.30
N ILE A 167 13.37 -12.02 10.59
CA ILE A 167 12.12 -12.60 11.09
C ILE A 167 12.14 -14.09 10.84
N VAL A 168 12.04 -14.84 11.94
CA VAL A 168 12.03 -16.30 11.97
C VAL A 168 10.64 -16.78 12.39
N THR A 169 10.14 -17.78 11.71
CA THR A 169 8.83 -18.38 12.00
C THR A 169 8.95 -19.84 12.41
N ASP A 170 8.10 -20.29 13.34
CA ASP A 170 8.04 -21.69 13.77
C ASP A 170 6.58 -22.20 13.73
N PHE A 171 6.31 -23.13 12.82
CA PHE A 171 5.00 -23.75 12.72
C PHE A 171 4.66 -24.69 13.90
N ASN A 172 5.63 -25.06 14.74
CA ASN A 172 5.38 -25.87 15.93
C ASN A 172 4.73 -25.07 17.06
N ASP A 173 4.94 -23.74 17.08
CA ASP A 173 4.33 -22.82 18.04
C ASP A 173 2.90 -22.44 17.67
N ARG A 174 2.38 -22.98 16.54
CA ARG A 174 0.96 -22.83 16.18
C ARG A 174 0.12 -23.97 16.71
N SER A 175 -1.13 -23.65 17.01
CA SER A 175 -2.12 -24.65 17.42
C SER A 175 -2.22 -25.76 16.37
N LYS A 176 -2.34 -27.00 16.85
CA LYS A 176 -2.58 -28.17 15.98
C LYS A 176 -3.94 -28.10 15.26
N MET A 177 -4.84 -27.25 15.75
CA MET A 177 -6.15 -27.01 15.16
C MET A 177 -6.11 -26.03 14.00
N ASP A 178 -4.97 -25.36 13.74
CA ASP A 178 -4.83 -24.43 12.64
C ASP A 178 -4.87 -25.13 11.28
N GLN A 179 -5.99 -24.94 10.58
CA GLN A 179 -6.20 -25.54 9.27
C GLN A 179 -5.33 -24.88 8.17
N SER A 180 -4.79 -23.68 8.41
CA SER A 180 -3.93 -23.00 7.42
C SER A 180 -2.61 -23.75 7.19
N LEU A 181 -2.12 -24.48 8.20
CA LEU A 181 -0.89 -25.28 8.17
C LEU A 181 -1.15 -26.79 8.17
N LYS A 182 -2.39 -27.21 7.83
CA LYS A 182 -2.73 -28.64 7.76
C LYS A 182 -1.82 -29.38 6.78
N GLY A 183 -1.17 -30.44 7.27
CA GLY A 183 -0.26 -31.29 6.48
C GLY A 183 1.18 -30.82 6.43
N ILE A 184 1.53 -29.65 6.99
CA ILE A 184 2.90 -29.10 6.96
C ILE A 184 3.92 -30.07 7.60
N ARG A 185 3.53 -30.78 8.68
CA ARG A 185 4.39 -31.73 9.36
C ARG A 185 4.72 -32.96 8.52
N SER A 186 3.82 -33.36 7.61
CA SER A 186 4.09 -34.44 6.65
C SER A 186 5.05 -33.96 5.58
N ILE A 187 4.84 -32.76 5.05
CA ILE A 187 5.75 -32.14 4.07
C ILE A 187 7.14 -31.96 4.70
N PHE A 188 7.21 -31.55 5.97
CA PHE A 188 8.49 -31.38 6.68
C PHE A 188 9.31 -32.68 6.77
N LYS A 189 8.66 -33.82 6.91
CA LYS A 189 9.36 -35.13 6.92
C LYS A 189 9.94 -35.51 5.56
N GLU A 190 9.27 -35.10 4.47
CA GLU A 190 9.66 -35.42 3.09
C GLU A 190 10.63 -34.39 2.53
N ASN A 191 10.32 -33.08 2.74
CA ASN A 191 11.10 -31.94 2.25
C ASN A 191 11.10 -30.82 3.29
N PRO A 192 12.04 -30.83 4.27
CA PRO A 192 12.09 -29.82 5.32
C PRO A 192 12.18 -28.38 4.81
N LYS A 193 12.95 -28.14 3.75
CA LYS A 193 13.14 -26.79 3.20
C LYS A 193 11.84 -26.23 2.65
N GLU A 194 11.13 -26.99 1.85
CA GLU A 194 9.83 -26.57 1.27
C GLU A 194 8.79 -26.32 2.37
N ALA A 195 8.77 -27.18 3.40
CA ALA A 195 7.84 -27.00 4.52
C ALA A 195 8.12 -25.70 5.29
N LEU A 196 9.39 -25.39 5.57
CA LEU A 196 9.78 -24.17 6.26
C LEU A 196 9.46 -22.93 5.44
N GLU A 197 9.81 -22.89 4.15
CA GLU A 197 9.48 -21.78 3.25
C GLU A 197 7.96 -21.56 3.12
N THR A 198 7.20 -22.66 3.09
CA THR A 198 5.74 -22.60 3.01
C THR A 198 5.12 -22.08 4.31
N ALA A 199 5.61 -22.59 5.46
CA ALA A 199 5.16 -22.14 6.77
C ALA A 199 5.49 -20.66 7.00
N ASP A 200 6.72 -20.23 6.70
CA ASP A 200 7.15 -18.85 6.81
C ASP A 200 6.21 -17.90 6.05
N ARG A 201 5.96 -18.21 4.79
CA ARG A 201 5.05 -17.43 3.96
C ARG A 201 3.63 -17.37 4.53
N ILE A 202 3.09 -18.47 5.05
CA ILE A 202 1.72 -18.51 5.61
C ILE A 202 1.65 -17.75 6.92
N ILE A 203 2.62 -17.90 7.81
CA ILE A 203 2.64 -17.22 9.12
C ILE A 203 2.77 -15.73 8.93
N LYS A 204 3.73 -15.25 8.14
CA LYS A 204 3.91 -13.82 7.84
C LYS A 204 2.66 -13.21 7.20
N ASN A 205 2.08 -13.89 6.21
CA ASN A 205 0.86 -13.40 5.57
C ASN A 205 -0.38 -13.45 6.49
N THR A 206 -0.39 -14.33 7.49
CA THR A 206 -1.44 -14.32 8.53
C THR A 206 -1.37 -13.01 9.31
N TYR A 207 -0.20 -12.64 9.84
CA TYR A 207 -0.04 -11.39 10.59
C TYR A 207 -0.24 -10.16 9.70
N ARG A 208 0.29 -10.16 8.48
CA ARG A 208 -0.03 -9.13 7.50
C ARG A 208 -1.54 -8.94 7.33
N THR A 209 -2.26 -10.03 7.20
CA THR A 209 -3.72 -9.99 7.03
C THR A 209 -4.41 -9.46 8.27
N LEU A 210 -4.03 -9.89 9.46
CA LEU A 210 -4.60 -9.40 10.72
C LEU A 210 -4.32 -7.90 10.91
N MET A 211 -3.08 -7.46 10.68
CA MET A 211 -2.65 -6.06 10.83
C MET A 211 -3.30 -5.12 9.81
N THR A 212 -3.81 -5.64 8.70
CA THR A 212 -4.51 -4.85 7.68
C THR A 212 -6.04 -4.85 7.83
N ARG A 213 -6.60 -5.26 8.97
CA ARG A 213 -8.04 -5.26 9.23
C ARG A 213 -8.58 -3.92 9.73
N GLY A 214 -7.73 -3.08 10.33
CA GLY A 214 -8.11 -1.75 10.74
C GLY A 214 -8.07 -0.76 9.58
N MET A 215 -9.14 0.03 9.43
CA MET A 215 -9.20 1.11 8.45
C MET A 215 -8.46 2.36 8.93
N LYS A 216 -8.55 2.66 10.25
CA LYS A 216 -7.96 3.86 10.87
C LYS A 216 -6.70 3.57 11.66
N GLY A 217 -6.57 2.34 12.19
CA GLY A 217 -5.39 1.99 12.97
C GLY A 217 -5.26 0.51 13.28
N CYS A 218 -4.02 0.13 13.55
CA CYS A 218 -3.62 -1.20 14.01
C CYS A 218 -2.70 -1.06 15.21
N TRP A 219 -3.09 -1.62 16.34
CA TRP A 219 -2.36 -1.62 17.59
C TRP A 219 -1.92 -3.03 17.93
N VAL A 220 -0.66 -3.23 18.30
CA VAL A 220 -0.06 -4.56 18.34
C VAL A 220 0.63 -4.82 19.67
N TYR A 221 0.47 -6.02 20.19
CA TYR A 221 1.31 -6.62 21.23
C TYR A 221 2.03 -7.83 20.64
N PHE A 222 3.32 -7.98 20.96
CA PHE A 222 4.16 -9.09 20.52
C PHE A 222 4.56 -9.94 21.72
N CYS A 223 4.40 -11.27 21.63
CA CYS A 223 4.95 -12.18 22.61
C CYS A 223 6.49 -12.19 22.59
N ASP A 224 7.10 -11.94 21.43
CA ASP A 224 8.54 -11.80 21.27
C ASP A 224 8.98 -10.33 21.42
N LYS A 225 9.75 -10.02 22.48
CA LYS A 225 10.24 -8.66 22.75
C LYS A 225 11.18 -8.12 21.66
N PRO A 226 12.17 -8.91 21.15
CA PRO A 226 12.99 -8.46 20.03
C PRO A 226 12.19 -8.06 18.79
N LEU A 227 11.10 -8.78 18.49
CA LEU A 227 10.20 -8.43 17.40
C LEU A 227 9.45 -7.13 17.65
N ALA A 228 9.00 -6.89 18.90
CA ALA A 228 8.39 -5.61 19.28
C ALA A 228 9.37 -4.44 19.07
N GLU A 229 10.62 -4.60 19.52
CA GLU A 229 11.66 -3.59 19.32
C GLU A 229 12.00 -3.37 17.84
N HIS A 230 12.05 -4.45 17.05
CA HIS A 230 12.21 -4.33 15.60
C HIS A 230 11.11 -3.47 14.97
N PHE A 231 9.84 -3.71 15.32
CA PHE A 231 8.72 -2.89 14.83
C PHE A 231 8.83 -1.44 15.27
N ARG A 232 9.21 -1.15 16.54
CA ARG A 232 9.43 0.22 17.03
C ARG A 232 10.56 0.91 16.27
N MET A 233 11.68 0.23 16.07
CA MET A 233 12.79 0.76 15.28
C MET A 233 12.33 1.10 13.84
N GLN A 234 11.57 0.22 13.20
CA GLN A 234 11.03 0.49 11.86
C GLN A 234 10.03 1.67 11.85
N MET A 235 9.27 1.87 12.93
CA MET A 235 8.42 3.06 13.10
C MET A 235 9.28 4.33 13.28
N GLU A 236 10.31 4.29 14.09
CA GLU A 236 11.23 5.43 14.31
C GLU A 236 11.96 5.80 13.03
N LEU A 237 12.52 4.82 12.31
CA LEU A 237 13.13 5.02 10.99
C LEU A 237 12.14 5.58 9.97
N SER A 238 10.85 5.25 10.11
CA SER A 238 9.80 5.80 9.27
C SER A 238 9.28 7.14 9.76
N SER A 239 9.39 7.42 11.07
CA SER A 239 8.93 8.62 11.74
C SER A 239 10.04 9.61 12.04
N GLU A 240 11.29 9.33 11.67
CA GLU A 240 12.38 10.28 11.88
C GLU A 240 12.01 11.66 11.31
N LYS A 241 11.23 12.36 12.14
CA LYS A 241 11.33 13.78 12.28
C LYS A 241 12.72 14.01 12.84
N SER A 242 13.65 14.30 11.95
CA SER A 242 14.84 15.12 12.19
C SER A 242 15.50 15.01 13.58
N VAL A 243 16.64 14.33 13.64
CA VAL A 243 17.81 14.84 14.35
C VAL A 243 17.91 16.36 14.04
N PRO A 244 18.25 17.26 15.01
CA PRO A 244 18.40 18.68 14.67
C PRO A 244 19.38 18.78 13.52
N GLU A 245 18.85 19.09 12.38
CA GLU A 245 19.57 19.26 11.13
C GLU A 245 20.59 20.38 11.30
N GLU A 246 21.84 20.06 11.11
CA GLU A 246 22.51 20.82 10.06
C GLU A 246 21.58 20.70 8.85
N ILE A 247 20.99 21.79 8.44
CA ILE A 247 19.99 21.89 7.38
C ILE A 247 20.52 21.21 6.12
N ILE A 248 20.29 19.89 5.99
CA ILE A 248 20.31 19.23 4.69
C ILE A 248 18.98 19.60 4.07
N ASP A 249 19.02 20.55 3.19
CA ASP A 249 17.92 21.01 2.35
C ASP A 249 17.37 19.78 1.58
N LEU A 250 16.32 19.12 2.11
CA LEU A 250 15.68 17.94 1.52
C LEU A 250 14.74 18.29 0.35
N ASN A 251 14.72 19.52 -0.10
CA ASN A 251 14.30 19.81 -1.46
C ASN A 251 15.28 19.10 -2.40
N PRO A 252 14.80 18.22 -3.31
CA PRO A 252 15.68 17.56 -4.26
C PRO A 252 16.51 18.65 -4.94
N ARG A 253 17.82 18.64 -4.66
CA ARG A 253 18.72 19.72 -5.08
C ARG A 253 18.75 19.71 -6.60
N ILE A 254 18.43 20.82 -7.21
CA ILE A 254 18.61 20.97 -8.65
C ILE A 254 20.08 21.31 -8.86
N GLU A 255 20.83 20.35 -9.35
CA GLU A 255 22.23 20.51 -9.68
C GLU A 255 22.39 21.14 -11.08
N PRO A 256 23.22 22.17 -11.26
CA PRO A 256 23.34 22.81 -12.56
C PRO A 256 23.91 21.89 -13.62
N ASP A 257 24.79 20.95 -13.25
CA ASP A 257 25.32 19.90 -14.13
C ASP A 257 25.76 18.69 -13.31
N VAL A 258 25.76 17.50 -13.95
CA VAL A 258 26.17 16.24 -13.37
C VAL A 258 27.05 15.48 -14.38
N ILE A 259 27.88 14.54 -13.89
CA ILE A 259 28.72 13.72 -14.78
C ILE A 259 27.87 12.92 -15.77
N GLU A 260 28.34 12.81 -17.00
CA GLU A 260 27.59 12.15 -18.10
C GLU A 260 27.17 10.73 -17.76
N SER A 261 27.99 9.97 -17.01
CA SER A 261 27.68 8.60 -16.60
C SER A 261 26.55 8.48 -15.59
N ALA A 262 26.15 9.56 -14.92
CA ALA A 262 25.03 9.57 -13.97
C ALA A 262 23.72 10.06 -14.61
N LYS A 263 23.79 10.71 -15.78
CA LYS A 263 22.60 11.20 -16.51
C LYS A 263 21.74 10.02 -16.96
N PHE A 264 20.43 10.06 -16.66
CA PHE A 264 19.43 9.03 -16.94
C PHE A 264 19.68 7.67 -16.26
N ILE A 265 20.61 7.61 -15.30
CA ILE A 265 20.87 6.47 -14.41
C ILE A 265 20.42 6.82 -13.01
N ASP A 266 20.96 7.91 -12.45
CA ASP A 266 20.64 8.43 -11.12
C ASP A 266 19.95 9.79 -11.19
N PHE A 267 20.14 10.54 -12.27
CA PHE A 267 19.64 11.91 -12.43
C PHE A 267 18.76 12.04 -13.68
N LEU A 268 17.71 12.85 -13.54
CA LEU A 268 16.85 13.28 -14.63
C LEU A 268 16.99 14.78 -14.89
N PRO A 269 16.83 15.22 -16.14
CA PRO A 269 16.90 16.63 -16.48
C PRO A 269 15.68 17.36 -15.91
N PHE A 270 15.96 18.50 -15.29
CA PHE A 270 14.94 19.43 -14.82
C PHE A 270 14.69 20.51 -15.88
N TYR A 271 13.43 20.73 -16.17
CA TYR A 271 12.97 21.77 -17.08
C TYR A 271 11.95 22.70 -16.40
N THR A 272 11.89 23.93 -16.83
CA THR A 272 10.66 24.71 -16.61
C THR A 272 9.50 24.06 -17.35
N ILE A 273 8.26 24.21 -16.89
CA ILE A 273 7.09 23.63 -17.55
C ILE A 273 7.01 24.04 -19.02
N LYS A 274 7.26 25.32 -19.32
CA LYS A 274 7.30 25.83 -20.69
C LYS A 274 8.35 25.11 -21.57
N ALA A 275 9.55 24.95 -21.03
CA ALA A 275 10.64 24.26 -21.75
C ALA A 275 10.36 22.77 -21.97
N ALA A 276 9.74 22.09 -20.98
CA ALA A 276 9.34 20.69 -21.12
C ALA A 276 8.27 20.51 -22.19
N CYS A 277 7.29 21.39 -22.24
CA CYS A 277 6.24 21.35 -23.25
C CYS A 277 6.76 21.62 -24.66
N GLY A 278 7.61 22.62 -24.85
CA GLY A 278 8.27 22.86 -26.14
C GLY A 278 9.06 21.64 -26.62
N LYS A 279 9.88 21.04 -25.75
CA LYS A 279 10.71 19.89 -26.11
C LYS A 279 9.92 18.62 -26.38
N PHE A 280 9.02 18.23 -25.49
CA PHE A 280 8.31 16.97 -25.56
C PHE A 280 6.93 17.06 -26.21
N GLY A 281 6.42 18.29 -26.38
CA GLY A 281 5.21 18.61 -27.11
C GLY A 281 5.50 18.97 -28.56
N GLU A 282 6.11 20.11 -28.79
CA GLU A 282 6.30 20.68 -30.13
C GLU A 282 7.62 20.25 -30.81
N GLY A 283 8.48 19.52 -30.10
CA GLY A 283 9.75 19.03 -30.65
C GLY A 283 10.85 20.10 -30.74
N GLU A 284 10.68 21.22 -30.03
CA GLU A 284 11.68 22.30 -29.99
C GLU A 284 12.90 21.92 -29.17
N GLU A 285 14.05 22.51 -29.49
CA GLU A 285 15.23 22.42 -28.65
C GLU A 285 15.02 23.26 -27.37
N ALA A 286 15.02 22.58 -26.21
CA ALA A 286 14.89 23.22 -24.92
C ALA A 286 16.13 22.97 -24.06
N GLN A 287 16.62 24.04 -23.43
CA GLN A 287 17.75 23.96 -22.53
C GLN A 287 17.34 23.30 -21.20
N VAL A 288 18.16 22.34 -20.74
CA VAL A 288 18.05 21.78 -19.40
C VAL A 288 18.37 22.85 -18.37
N SER A 289 17.46 23.05 -17.41
CA SER A 289 17.65 24.05 -16.36
C SER A 289 18.47 23.52 -15.16
N GLY A 290 18.72 22.20 -15.16
CA GLY A 290 19.50 21.50 -14.14
C GLY A 290 19.19 20.01 -14.13
N TRP A 291 19.73 19.30 -13.16
CA TRP A 291 19.56 17.85 -13.00
C TRP A 291 19.07 17.56 -11.58
N VAL A 292 18.16 16.61 -11.43
CA VAL A 292 17.59 16.21 -10.15
C VAL A 292 17.81 14.73 -9.94
N ARG A 293 18.28 14.36 -8.77
CA ARG A 293 18.44 12.97 -8.38
C ARG A 293 17.05 12.34 -8.24
N ALA A 294 16.82 11.20 -8.90
CA ALA A 294 15.52 10.57 -9.03
C ALA A 294 15.53 9.15 -8.47
N ASP A 295 15.84 9.04 -7.16
CA ASP A 295 15.90 7.76 -6.46
C ASP A 295 14.48 7.17 -6.31
N GLY A 296 14.37 5.83 -6.33
CA GLY A 296 13.12 5.12 -6.05
C GLY A 296 12.13 5.02 -7.21
N LEU A 297 12.40 5.61 -8.36
CA LEU A 297 11.49 5.60 -9.53
C LEU A 297 11.74 4.46 -10.53
N GLY A 298 12.54 3.46 -10.13
CA GLY A 298 12.91 2.35 -11.00
C GLY A 298 13.91 2.77 -12.08
N LYS A 299 13.91 2.07 -13.24
CA LYS A 299 14.86 2.34 -14.29
C LYS A 299 14.58 3.65 -15.02
N LEU A 300 15.47 4.62 -14.89
CA LEU A 300 15.37 5.89 -15.59
C LEU A 300 15.71 5.76 -17.08
N ASN A 301 15.21 6.69 -17.89
CA ASN A 301 15.49 6.73 -19.33
C ASN A 301 15.36 8.16 -19.89
N LYS A 302 15.78 8.35 -21.14
CA LYS A 302 15.84 9.65 -21.82
C LYS A 302 14.47 10.30 -22.11
N ASN A 303 13.37 9.54 -21.97
CA ASN A 303 12.01 10.07 -22.11
C ASN A 303 11.45 10.57 -20.78
N MET A 304 12.21 10.48 -19.69
CA MET A 304 11.80 10.97 -18.38
C MET A 304 12.43 12.33 -18.08
N PHE A 305 11.66 13.20 -17.46
CA PHE A 305 12.07 14.55 -17.11
C PHE A 305 11.36 15.03 -15.85
N VAL A 306 11.89 16.07 -15.23
CA VAL A 306 11.35 16.67 -14.00
C VAL A 306 10.86 18.07 -14.30
N VAL A 307 9.69 18.41 -13.76
CA VAL A 307 9.18 19.78 -13.70
C VAL A 307 8.72 20.11 -12.29
N ARG A 308 8.71 21.38 -11.92
CA ARG A 308 8.14 21.86 -10.65
C ARG A 308 6.66 22.14 -10.83
N ALA A 309 5.82 21.48 -10.04
CA ALA A 309 4.38 21.81 -9.99
C ALA A 309 4.15 23.18 -9.36
N SER A 310 3.10 23.85 -9.78
CA SER A 310 2.62 25.10 -9.18
C SER A 310 1.12 25.00 -8.97
N GLY A 311 0.61 25.58 -7.89
CA GLY A 311 -0.80 25.58 -7.55
C GLY A 311 -1.25 24.36 -6.74
N LYS A 312 -2.50 24.42 -6.29
CA LYS A 312 -3.08 23.46 -5.32
C LYS A 312 -4.13 22.52 -5.92
N SER A 313 -4.36 22.60 -7.22
CA SER A 313 -5.43 21.82 -7.87
C SER A 313 -5.22 20.31 -7.85
N MET A 314 -3.99 19.83 -7.57
CA MET A 314 -3.65 18.42 -7.49
C MET A 314 -3.32 17.95 -6.06
N GLU A 315 -3.59 18.80 -5.06
CA GLU A 315 -3.52 18.39 -3.65
C GLU A 315 -4.60 17.33 -3.33
N PRO A 316 -4.33 16.41 -2.38
CA PRO A 316 -3.12 16.30 -1.56
C PRO A 316 -1.95 15.55 -2.21
N ARG A 317 -2.11 14.99 -3.40
CA ARG A 317 -1.11 14.12 -4.04
C ARG A 317 0.10 14.85 -4.59
N ILE A 318 -0.10 16.05 -5.12
CA ILE A 318 0.95 16.93 -5.61
C ILE A 318 0.73 18.28 -4.95
N THR A 319 1.62 18.63 -4.02
CA THR A 319 1.58 19.94 -3.34
C THR A 319 2.26 21.01 -4.17
N ASP A 320 1.93 22.27 -3.90
CA ASP A 320 2.58 23.40 -4.55
C ASP A 320 4.11 23.35 -4.35
N GLY A 321 4.87 23.55 -5.42
CA GLY A 321 6.33 23.49 -5.41
C GLY A 321 6.95 22.11 -5.59
N SER A 322 6.17 21.02 -5.55
CA SER A 322 6.66 19.64 -5.71
C SER A 322 7.41 19.42 -7.03
N LEU A 323 8.47 18.61 -6.99
CA LEU A 323 9.18 18.15 -8.19
C LEU A 323 8.52 16.88 -8.72
N CYS A 324 7.89 16.99 -9.88
CA CYS A 324 7.14 15.91 -10.53
C CYS A 324 7.94 15.30 -11.66
N VAL A 325 8.08 13.98 -11.67
CA VAL A 325 8.71 13.23 -12.74
C VAL A 325 7.66 12.77 -13.74
N PHE A 326 7.84 13.15 -14.99
CA PHE A 326 6.99 12.75 -16.10
C PHE A 326 7.75 11.88 -17.09
N ARG A 327 7.00 11.03 -17.78
CA ARG A 327 7.49 10.25 -18.94
C ARG A 327 6.76 10.72 -20.19
N ALA A 328 7.53 11.18 -21.18
CA ALA A 328 7.02 11.51 -22.51
C ALA A 328 6.84 10.27 -23.39
N ASN A 329 6.13 10.41 -24.49
CA ASN A 329 5.95 9.37 -25.53
C ASN A 329 5.35 8.05 -24.98
N VAL A 330 4.42 8.14 -24.00
CA VAL A 330 3.73 6.97 -23.46
C VAL A 330 2.68 6.49 -24.46
N VAL A 331 2.76 5.20 -24.82
CA VAL A 331 1.80 4.52 -25.69
C VAL A 331 0.76 3.82 -24.82
N GLY A 332 -0.52 3.93 -25.17
CA GLY A 332 -1.63 3.25 -24.50
C GLY A 332 -2.69 4.20 -23.93
N SER A 333 -3.60 3.67 -23.11
CA SER A 333 -4.66 4.46 -22.52
C SER A 333 -4.13 5.41 -21.46
N ARG A 334 -4.55 6.68 -21.55
CA ARG A 334 -4.26 7.73 -20.56
C ARG A 334 -5.36 7.88 -19.52
N ASN A 335 -6.43 7.11 -19.64
CA ASN A 335 -7.59 7.24 -18.76
C ASN A 335 -7.21 6.98 -17.28
N ASN A 336 -7.64 7.86 -16.40
CA ASN A 336 -7.30 7.89 -14.97
C ASN A 336 -5.79 8.08 -14.64
N LYS A 337 -5.01 8.60 -15.60
CA LYS A 337 -3.60 8.95 -15.39
C LYS A 337 -3.45 10.43 -15.11
N ILE A 338 -2.48 10.78 -14.27
CA ILE A 338 -2.09 12.17 -14.09
C ILE A 338 -1.15 12.54 -15.21
N VAL A 339 -1.47 13.59 -15.91
CA VAL A 339 -0.74 14.04 -17.11
C VAL A 339 -0.37 15.51 -17.03
N LEU A 340 0.75 15.86 -17.66
CA LEU A 340 1.09 17.23 -18.01
C LEU A 340 0.51 17.51 -19.40
N VAL A 341 -0.37 18.51 -19.49
CA VAL A 341 -1.06 18.90 -20.71
C VAL A 341 -0.68 20.32 -21.09
N GLN A 342 -0.39 20.53 -22.37
CA GLN A 342 -0.33 21.84 -23.02
C GLN A 342 -1.66 22.10 -23.73
N HIS A 343 -2.21 23.29 -23.56
CA HIS A 343 -3.47 23.69 -24.19
C HIS A 343 -3.44 25.16 -24.59
N HIS A 344 -3.62 25.44 -25.86
CA HIS A 344 -3.40 26.80 -26.40
C HIS A 344 -4.46 27.83 -26.00
N SER A 345 -5.64 27.40 -25.59
CA SER A 345 -6.79 28.28 -25.28
C SER A 345 -7.14 28.37 -23.79
N LEU A 346 -6.53 27.54 -22.91
CA LEU A 346 -6.82 27.56 -21.47
C LEU A 346 -5.90 28.54 -20.75
N PHE A 347 -6.51 29.34 -19.91
CA PHE A 347 -5.81 30.09 -18.88
C PHE A 347 -6.03 29.35 -17.56
N ASP A 348 -5.02 28.61 -17.09
CA ASP A 348 -5.03 28.04 -15.75
C ASP A 348 -4.50 29.11 -14.79
N PRO A 349 -5.31 29.59 -13.82
CA PRO A 349 -4.90 30.62 -12.88
C PRO A 349 -3.72 30.22 -12.00
N ASP A 350 -3.52 28.91 -11.78
CA ASP A 350 -2.40 28.37 -10.98
C ASP A 350 -1.07 28.35 -11.76
N HIS A 351 -1.12 28.33 -13.08
CA HIS A 351 0.06 28.15 -13.93
C HIS A 351 0.20 29.27 -14.95
N SER A 352 0.09 30.50 -14.71
CA SER A 352 0.40 31.66 -15.58
C SER A 352 0.68 31.33 -17.08
N GLY A 353 -0.04 30.37 -17.68
CA GLY A 353 0.21 29.88 -19.02
C GLY A 353 -0.67 28.72 -19.47
N ASN A 354 -0.40 28.25 -20.67
CA ASN A 354 -1.16 27.22 -21.39
C ASN A 354 -0.85 25.78 -20.94
N PHE A 355 -0.48 25.56 -19.67
CA PHE A 355 -0.02 24.26 -19.17
C PHE A 355 -0.74 23.90 -17.88
N THR A 356 -1.10 22.62 -17.74
CA THR A 356 -1.75 22.14 -16.51
C THR A 356 -1.39 20.70 -16.21
N ILE A 357 -1.40 20.35 -14.90
CA ILE A 357 -1.27 18.97 -14.41
C ILE A 357 -2.65 18.58 -13.90
N LYS A 358 -3.25 17.54 -14.48
CA LYS A 358 -4.59 17.05 -14.10
C LYS A 358 -4.70 15.54 -14.31
N THR A 359 -5.74 14.94 -13.76
CA THR A 359 -6.12 13.56 -14.06
C THR A 359 -6.90 13.53 -15.37
N TYR A 360 -6.40 12.80 -16.36
CA TYR A 360 -7.03 12.65 -17.65
C TYR A 360 -8.14 11.60 -17.61
N THR A 361 -9.33 11.95 -18.05
CA THR A 361 -10.44 11.01 -18.27
C THR A 361 -11.02 11.23 -19.65
N SER A 362 -11.36 10.13 -20.33
CA SER A 362 -12.01 10.21 -21.65
C SER A 362 -13.15 9.20 -21.74
N GLU A 363 -14.26 9.66 -22.32
CA GLU A 363 -15.38 8.84 -22.74
C GLU A 363 -15.23 8.61 -24.24
N LYS A 364 -15.48 7.38 -24.70
CA LYS A 364 -15.43 7.02 -26.11
C LYS A 364 -16.81 6.60 -26.56
N ALA A 365 -17.23 7.11 -27.71
CA ALA A 365 -18.41 6.65 -28.42
C ALA A 365 -17.98 5.96 -29.72
N TYR A 366 -18.82 5.02 -30.16
CA TYR A 366 -18.61 4.34 -31.44
C TYR A 366 -19.34 5.13 -32.53
N ASP A 367 -18.62 5.68 -33.46
CA ASP A 367 -19.18 6.37 -34.61
C ASP A 367 -19.64 5.32 -35.64
N GLN A 368 -20.94 5.26 -35.86
CA GLN A 368 -21.57 4.31 -36.80
C GLN A 368 -21.28 4.65 -38.27
N ASP A 369 -20.98 5.90 -38.59
CA ASP A 369 -20.76 6.34 -39.96
C ASP A 369 -19.31 6.07 -40.42
N THR A 370 -18.34 6.24 -39.53
CA THR A 370 -16.92 5.96 -39.84
C THR A 370 -16.46 4.58 -39.42
N GLY A 371 -17.19 3.88 -38.54
CA GLY A 371 -16.82 2.59 -37.98
C GLY A 371 -15.66 2.64 -36.97
N GLU A 372 -15.34 3.81 -36.43
CA GLU A 372 -14.23 4.02 -35.52
C GLU A 372 -14.71 4.47 -34.13
N TRP A 373 -13.84 4.24 -33.10
CA TRP A 373 -14.07 4.76 -31.76
C TRP A 373 -13.51 6.17 -31.68
N ILE A 374 -14.39 7.15 -31.49
CA ILE A 374 -14.04 8.56 -31.29
C ILE A 374 -14.10 8.94 -29.81
N HIS A 375 -13.30 9.93 -29.40
CA HIS A 375 -13.39 10.50 -28.07
C HIS A 375 -14.54 11.52 -28.04
N GLU A 376 -15.67 11.13 -27.41
CA GLU A 376 -16.83 12.00 -27.29
C GLU A 376 -16.57 13.15 -26.30
N LYS A 377 -15.83 12.86 -25.23
CA LYS A 377 -15.54 13.85 -24.18
C LYS A 377 -14.22 13.56 -23.50
N ILE A 378 -13.40 14.58 -23.38
CA ILE A 378 -12.16 14.55 -22.59
C ILE A 378 -12.29 15.54 -21.43
N VAL A 379 -12.00 15.06 -20.23
CA VAL A 379 -12.07 15.84 -19.01
C VAL A 379 -10.76 15.76 -18.25
N LEU A 380 -10.17 16.91 -17.95
CA LEU A 380 -9.00 17.07 -17.11
C LEU A 380 -9.48 17.39 -15.68
N LYS A 381 -9.43 16.39 -14.79
CA LYS A 381 -9.97 16.51 -13.44
C LYS A 381 -8.88 16.91 -12.44
N PRO A 382 -9.12 17.93 -11.60
CA PRO A 382 -8.30 18.18 -10.42
C PRO A 382 -8.48 17.05 -9.40
N LEU A 383 -7.51 16.88 -8.49
CA LEU A 383 -7.67 16.02 -7.30
C LEU A 383 -8.28 16.81 -6.13
N ASN A 384 -8.04 18.10 -6.08
CA ASN A 384 -8.62 19.00 -5.09
C ASN A 384 -10.04 19.40 -5.51
N SER A 385 -11.02 19.08 -4.68
CA SER A 385 -12.45 19.37 -4.94
C SER A 385 -12.81 20.86 -5.00
N ASP A 386 -11.91 21.74 -4.54
CA ASP A 386 -12.13 23.20 -4.62
C ASP A 386 -11.92 23.77 -6.03
N TYR A 387 -11.46 22.93 -6.95
CA TYR A 387 -11.19 23.29 -8.34
C TYR A 387 -12.15 22.59 -9.30
N GLU A 388 -12.59 23.30 -10.32
CA GLU A 388 -13.50 22.76 -11.34
C GLU A 388 -12.73 21.91 -12.39
N PRO A 389 -13.35 20.85 -12.90
CA PRO A 389 -12.80 20.09 -14.03
C PRO A 389 -12.78 20.91 -15.32
N ILE A 390 -11.72 20.72 -16.12
CA ILE A 390 -11.61 21.33 -17.44
C ILE A 390 -12.15 20.34 -18.47
N ILE A 391 -13.17 20.71 -19.21
CA ILE A 391 -13.75 19.91 -20.28
C ILE A 391 -13.13 20.40 -21.59
N LEU A 392 -12.48 19.49 -22.31
CA LEU A 392 -11.91 19.76 -23.63
C LEU A 392 -12.96 19.49 -24.70
N ALA A 393 -13.19 20.46 -25.56
CA ALA A 393 -14.02 20.32 -26.76
C ALA A 393 -13.27 19.57 -27.86
N GLU A 394 -13.99 19.07 -28.86
CA GLU A 394 -13.41 18.28 -29.97
C GLU A 394 -12.44 19.12 -30.81
N ASP A 395 -12.67 20.42 -30.92
CA ASP A 395 -11.85 21.38 -31.65
C ASP A 395 -10.70 21.98 -30.81
N ASP A 396 -10.57 21.61 -29.54
CA ASP A 396 -9.54 22.15 -28.68
C ASP A 396 -8.16 21.59 -29.05
N ASN A 397 -7.24 22.51 -29.34
CA ASN A 397 -5.85 22.13 -29.63
C ASN A 397 -5.10 21.91 -28.30
N TYR A 398 -5.01 20.67 -27.88
CA TYR A 398 -4.28 20.25 -26.68
C TYR A 398 -3.27 19.12 -26.99
N GLN A 399 -2.24 19.03 -26.17
CA GLN A 399 -1.24 17.97 -26.26
C GLN A 399 -0.88 17.44 -24.89
N VAL A 400 -0.90 16.10 -24.74
CA VAL A 400 -0.37 15.45 -23.56
C VAL A 400 1.14 15.29 -23.70
N VAL A 401 1.87 16.03 -22.89
CA VAL A 401 3.35 16.14 -22.93
C VAL A 401 3.99 14.95 -22.20
N GLY A 402 3.39 14.50 -21.11
CA GLY A 402 3.90 13.37 -20.35
C GLY A 402 2.90 12.83 -19.32
N GLU A 403 3.12 11.60 -18.90
CA GLU A 403 2.40 10.92 -17.83
C GLU A 403 3.25 10.95 -16.54
N LEU A 404 2.63 11.24 -15.40
CA LEU A 404 3.29 11.28 -14.10
C LEU A 404 3.82 9.87 -13.73
N VAL A 405 5.11 9.80 -13.41
CA VAL A 405 5.79 8.61 -12.90
C VAL A 405 5.82 8.63 -11.38
N GLY A 406 6.12 9.80 -10.79
CA GLY A 406 6.19 10.00 -9.36
C GLY A 406 6.45 11.47 -8.98
N VAL A 407 6.40 11.74 -7.69
CA VAL A 407 6.73 13.03 -7.07
C VAL A 407 7.98 12.79 -6.20
N LEU A 408 8.99 13.66 -6.33
CA LEU A 408 10.27 13.58 -5.60
C LEU A 408 10.19 14.38 -4.30
#